data_97e6ba47df31ab40e1c000afa2094424
#
_entry.id   97e6ba47df31ab40e1c000afa2094424
#
_cell.length_a   1.000
_cell.length_b   1.000
_cell.length_c   1.000
_cell.angle_alpha   90.00
_cell.angle_beta   90.00
_cell.angle_gamma   90.00
#
_symmetry.space_group_name_H-M   'P 1'
#
loop_
_entity.id
_entity.type
_entity.pdbx_description
1 polymer ?
#
loop_
_entity_poly.entity_id
_entity_poly.type
_entity_poly.pdbx_seq_one_letter_code
_entity_poly.pdbx_strand_id
1 'polypeptide(L)'
;MRWVVRIALLSALAYAGGSFIYGQNQPAQPPAAKDDPVRAFASPAASKSVEIGDFYLRRKKYKAALSRFLEALKTDPHYAPAYRELGKVYEKMGFWQKSVDAYQKYLDELPSAKDAREAKDIHKAIARLQQEIIAEGPSSGGRQ
;
A
#
# COMPACT_ATOMS: atom_id res chain seq x y z
N MET A 1 -24.40 -53.79 -46.57
CA MET A 1 -24.07 -52.93 -47.72
C MET A 1 -23.37 -51.74 -47.11
N ARG A 2 -22.01 -51.81 -47.03
CA ARG A 2 -21.04 -51.31 -48.01
C ARG A 2 -21.22 -49.78 -48.20
N TRP A 3 -20.27 -49.05 -47.70
CA TRP A 3 -19.26 -48.20 -48.32
C TRP A 3 -18.64 -47.40 -47.18
N VAL A 4 -17.50 -47.62 -46.60
CA VAL A 4 -16.09 -47.59 -47.05
C VAL A 4 -15.77 -46.37 -47.93
N VAL A 5 -14.77 -45.70 -47.48
CA VAL A 5 -13.66 -44.95 -48.10
C VAL A 5 -13.46 -43.60 -47.50
N ARG A 6 -12.39 -43.49 -46.66
CA ARG A 6 -11.08 -42.90 -47.01
C ARG A 6 -11.20 -41.43 -47.47
N ILE A 7 -10.64 -40.53 -46.74
CA ILE A 7 -9.47 -39.77 -47.23
C ILE A 7 -8.79 -39.14 -46.02
N ALA A 8 -7.60 -39.61 -45.77
CA ALA A 8 -6.57 -38.86 -45.06
C ALA A 8 -5.99 -37.83 -46.05
N LEU A 9 -5.73 -36.64 -45.59
CA LEU A 9 -4.66 -35.77 -46.12
C LEU A 9 -4.58 -34.52 -45.23
N LEU A 10 -3.62 -34.53 -44.36
CA LEU A 10 -2.53 -33.56 -44.31
C LEU A 10 -2.88 -32.12 -44.75
N SER A 11 -3.05 -31.25 -43.83
CA SER A 11 -2.61 -29.86 -43.96
C SER A 11 -2.02 -29.42 -42.65
N ALA A 12 -0.74 -29.68 -42.48
CA ALA A 12 0.10 -28.96 -41.57
C ALA A 12 0.15 -27.50 -42.06
N LEU A 13 -0.70 -26.63 -41.47
CA LEU A 13 -0.52 -25.20 -41.60
C LEU A 13 0.26 -24.75 -40.37
N ALA A 14 1.55 -24.52 -40.63
CA ALA A 14 2.44 -23.81 -39.73
C ALA A 14 1.82 -22.46 -39.40
N TYR A 15 1.22 -22.33 -38.22
CA TYR A 15 0.99 -21.03 -37.60
C TYR A 15 2.33 -20.54 -37.09
N ALA A 16 3.05 -19.89 -37.98
CA ALA A 16 4.20 -19.09 -37.65
C ALA A 16 3.80 -18.03 -36.62
N GLY A 17 4.42 -18.16 -35.47
CA GLY A 17 4.52 -17.26 -34.39
C GLY A 17 4.18 -15.78 -34.59
N GLY A 18 3.04 -15.39 -34.18
CA GLY A 18 2.84 -14.05 -33.68
C GLY A 18 3.07 -14.07 -32.17
N SER A 19 4.31 -13.92 -31.74
CA SER A 19 4.62 -13.52 -30.37
C SER A 19 4.06 -12.12 -30.18
N PHE A 20 2.79 -12.05 -29.82
CA PHE A 20 2.22 -10.85 -29.27
C PHE A 20 2.95 -10.61 -27.95
N ILE A 21 4.01 -9.82 -28.01
CA ILE A 21 4.60 -9.19 -26.84
C ILE A 21 3.55 -8.21 -26.33
N TYR A 22 2.62 -8.72 -25.52
CA TYR A 22 1.92 -7.85 -24.59
C TYR A 22 3.00 -7.28 -23.69
N GLY A 23 3.43 -6.08 -24.03
CA GLY A 23 4.28 -5.29 -23.16
C GLY A 23 3.61 -5.26 -21.80
N GLN A 24 4.17 -6.04 -20.89
CA GLN A 24 3.76 -6.05 -19.50
C GLN A 24 4.12 -4.68 -18.93
N ASN A 25 3.19 -3.75 -19.07
CA ASN A 25 3.23 -2.50 -18.33
C ASN A 25 2.78 -2.80 -16.88
N GLN A 26 3.42 -3.81 -16.27
CA GLN A 26 3.28 -4.03 -14.85
C GLN A 26 3.96 -2.85 -14.17
N PRO A 27 3.26 -2.10 -13.31
CA PRO A 27 3.93 -1.11 -12.48
C PRO A 27 5.03 -1.83 -11.74
N ALA A 28 6.26 -1.31 -11.83
CA ALA A 28 7.45 -1.89 -11.22
C ALA A 28 7.12 -2.31 -9.78
N GLN A 29 7.18 -3.62 -9.52
CA GLN A 29 6.97 -4.14 -8.17
C GLN A 29 8.10 -3.60 -7.28
N PRO A 30 7.77 -3.10 -6.09
CA PRO A 30 8.81 -2.70 -5.15
C PRO A 30 9.68 -3.92 -4.82
N PRO A 31 11.01 -3.75 -4.66
CA PRO A 31 11.89 -4.83 -4.29
C PRO A 31 11.41 -5.48 -2.98
N ALA A 32 11.44 -6.80 -2.94
CA ALA A 32 11.09 -7.57 -1.75
C ALA A 32 11.89 -7.02 -0.54
N ALA A 33 11.18 -6.50 0.43
CA ALA A 33 11.80 -5.91 1.59
C ALA A 33 12.38 -7.01 2.48
N LYS A 34 13.62 -6.80 2.87
CA LYS A 34 14.41 -7.68 3.75
C LYS A 34 13.75 -7.77 5.14
N ASP A 35 13.87 -8.94 5.71
CA ASP A 35 13.35 -9.42 6.99
C ASP A 35 13.33 -8.38 8.13
N ASP A 36 12.17 -7.75 8.30
CA ASP A 36 11.87 -6.88 9.43
C ASP A 36 11.03 -7.70 10.43
N PRO A 37 11.47 -7.90 11.68
CA PRO A 37 10.78 -8.75 12.65
C PRO A 37 9.34 -8.32 12.96
N VAL A 38 8.98 -7.06 12.73
CA VAL A 38 7.58 -6.57 12.82
C VAL A 38 6.71 -7.14 11.69
N ARG A 39 7.31 -7.57 10.58
CA ARG A 39 6.60 -8.19 9.45
C ARG A 39 6.23 -9.66 9.67
N ALA A 40 6.86 -10.34 10.61
CA ALA A 40 6.65 -11.77 10.85
C ALA A 40 5.21 -12.11 11.33
N PHE A 41 4.48 -11.13 11.85
CA PHE A 41 3.11 -11.29 12.34
C PHE A 41 2.05 -10.64 11.46
N ALA A 42 2.44 -9.93 10.43
CA ALA A 42 1.53 -9.26 9.52
C ALA A 42 1.00 -10.22 8.46
N SER A 43 -0.27 -10.07 8.07
CA SER A 43 -0.79 -10.70 6.88
C SER A 43 0.08 -10.33 5.68
N PRO A 44 0.60 -11.31 4.89
CA PRO A 44 1.43 -11.02 3.71
C PRO A 44 0.76 -10.06 2.73
N ALA A 45 -0.57 -10.09 2.64
CA ALA A 45 -1.35 -9.19 1.79
C ALA A 45 -1.36 -7.76 2.33
N ALA A 46 -1.48 -7.56 3.65
CA ALA A 46 -1.42 -6.24 4.27
C ALA A 46 -0.04 -5.59 4.10
N SER A 47 1.03 -6.35 4.35
CA SER A 47 2.40 -5.92 4.12
C SER A 47 2.64 -5.47 2.68
N LYS A 48 2.19 -6.27 1.70
CA LYS A 48 2.32 -5.94 0.29
C LYS A 48 1.57 -4.66 -0.09
N SER A 49 0.36 -4.47 0.44
CA SER A 49 -0.40 -3.25 0.20
C SER A 49 0.32 -2.02 0.75
N VAL A 50 0.97 -2.11 1.92
CA VAL A 50 1.80 -1.02 2.45
C VAL A 50 3.00 -0.75 1.56
N GLU A 51 3.72 -1.75 1.08
CA GLU A 51 4.85 -1.55 0.16
C GLU A 51 4.45 -0.81 -1.13
N ILE A 52 3.31 -1.18 -1.71
CA ILE A 52 2.75 -0.50 -2.87
C ILE A 52 2.35 0.94 -2.51
N GLY A 53 1.77 1.15 -1.34
CA GLY A 53 1.43 2.48 -0.82
C GLY A 53 2.65 3.38 -0.69
N ASP A 54 3.74 2.86 -0.12
CA ASP A 54 5.02 3.56 0.02
C ASP A 54 5.63 3.95 -1.32
N PHE A 55 5.52 3.08 -2.31
CA PHE A 55 5.95 3.41 -3.67
C PHE A 55 5.19 4.63 -4.23
N TYR A 56 3.87 4.71 -4.03
CA TYR A 56 3.07 5.85 -4.43
C TYR A 56 3.37 7.10 -3.60
N LEU A 57 3.61 6.95 -2.29
CA LEU A 57 3.94 8.04 -1.39
C LEU A 57 5.24 8.74 -1.80
N ARG A 58 6.30 7.97 -2.08
CA ARG A 58 7.57 8.50 -2.59
C ARG A 58 7.42 9.27 -3.91
N ARG A 59 6.44 8.91 -4.72
CA ARG A 59 6.09 9.60 -5.98
C ARG A 59 5.09 10.74 -5.79
N LYS A 60 4.79 11.11 -4.55
CA LYS A 60 3.82 12.16 -4.19
C LYS A 60 2.39 11.90 -4.71
N LYS A 61 2.08 10.64 -5.07
CA LYS A 61 0.73 10.21 -5.47
C LYS A 61 -0.09 9.87 -4.24
N TYR A 62 -0.39 10.88 -3.44
CA TYR A 62 -0.96 10.73 -2.09
C TYR A 62 -2.31 9.98 -2.08
N LYS A 63 -3.22 10.27 -3.02
CA LYS A 63 -4.52 9.58 -3.09
C LYS A 63 -4.35 8.08 -3.37
N ALA A 64 -3.41 7.70 -4.24
CA ALA A 64 -3.13 6.29 -4.52
C ALA A 64 -2.46 5.60 -3.32
N ALA A 65 -1.52 6.27 -2.64
CA ALA A 65 -0.90 5.76 -1.42
C ALA A 65 -1.96 5.53 -0.33
N LEU A 66 -2.83 6.51 -0.08
CA LEU A 66 -3.93 6.43 0.88
C LEU A 66 -4.81 5.19 0.63
N SER A 67 -5.21 4.96 -0.64
CA SER A 67 -6.04 3.80 -1.01
C SER A 67 -5.36 2.48 -0.64
N ARG A 68 -4.04 2.36 -0.86
CA ARG A 68 -3.28 1.14 -0.55
C ARG A 68 -3.12 0.90 0.95
N PHE A 69 -2.89 1.95 1.73
CA PHE A 69 -2.81 1.80 3.19
C PHE A 69 -4.16 1.44 3.81
N LEU A 70 -5.26 2.00 3.29
CA LEU A 70 -6.61 1.61 3.71
C LEU A 70 -6.94 0.17 3.31
N GLU A 71 -6.45 -0.31 2.16
CA GLU A 71 -6.57 -1.70 1.75
C GLU A 71 -5.80 -2.64 2.69
N ALA A 72 -4.61 -2.24 3.13
CA ALA A 72 -3.85 -3.00 4.13
C ALA A 72 -4.66 -3.18 5.43
N LEU A 73 -5.31 -2.12 5.91
CA LEU A 73 -6.14 -2.17 7.11
C LEU A 73 -7.46 -2.93 6.95
N LYS A 74 -7.98 -3.06 5.72
CA LYS A 74 -9.10 -3.97 5.44
C LYS A 74 -8.69 -5.43 5.59
N THR A 75 -7.45 -5.74 5.25
CA THR A 75 -6.90 -7.10 5.32
C THR A 75 -6.44 -7.44 6.74
N ASP A 76 -5.83 -6.49 7.42
CA ASP A 76 -5.36 -6.61 8.79
C ASP A 76 -5.61 -5.30 9.55
N PRO A 77 -6.71 -5.21 10.31
CA PRO A 77 -7.08 -4.00 11.06
C PRO A 77 -6.08 -3.59 12.16
N HIS A 78 -5.22 -4.52 12.60
CA HIS A 78 -4.22 -4.29 13.65
C HIS A 78 -2.80 -4.09 13.08
N TYR A 79 -2.68 -3.90 11.76
CA TYR A 79 -1.38 -3.73 11.14
C TYR A 79 -0.81 -2.33 11.40
N ALA A 80 -0.08 -2.17 12.50
CA ALA A 80 0.51 -0.91 12.94
C ALA A 80 1.24 -0.14 11.82
N PRO A 81 2.10 -0.75 10.98
CA PRO A 81 2.78 0.00 9.92
C PRO A 81 1.84 0.76 8.97
N ALA A 82 0.64 0.23 8.69
CA ALA A 82 -0.31 0.91 7.83
C ALA A 82 -0.84 2.20 8.47
N TYR A 83 -1.09 2.21 9.77
CA TYR A 83 -1.49 3.43 10.49
C TYR A 83 -0.41 4.50 10.49
N ARG A 84 0.86 4.11 10.66
CA ARG A 84 1.99 5.04 10.56
C ARG A 84 2.05 5.70 9.19
N GLU A 85 1.95 4.92 8.13
CA GLU A 85 2.00 5.44 6.76
C GLU A 85 0.76 6.27 6.41
N LEU A 86 -0.41 5.93 6.95
CA LEU A 86 -1.60 6.78 6.86
C LEU A 86 -1.37 8.15 7.52
N GLY A 87 -0.76 8.18 8.70
CA GLY A 87 -0.40 9.44 9.34
C GLY A 87 0.46 10.32 8.45
N LYS A 88 1.51 9.75 7.85
CA LYS A 88 2.38 10.47 6.91
C LYS A 88 1.63 10.98 5.67
N VAL A 89 0.76 10.17 5.07
CA VAL A 89 -0.02 10.59 3.90
C VAL A 89 -0.96 11.72 4.25
N TYR A 90 -1.70 11.61 5.34
CA TYR A 90 -2.61 12.65 5.78
C TYR A 90 -1.87 13.96 6.07
N GLU A 91 -0.69 13.89 6.68
CA GLU A 91 0.19 15.03 6.89
C GLU A 91 0.57 15.70 5.56
N LYS A 92 1.00 14.91 4.54
CA LYS A 92 1.34 15.44 3.22
C LYS A 92 0.15 16.03 2.46
N MET A 93 -1.08 15.64 2.83
CA MET A 93 -2.32 16.15 2.25
C MET A 93 -2.90 17.33 3.05
N GLY A 94 -2.30 17.72 4.19
CA GLY A 94 -2.80 18.77 5.05
C GLY A 94 -4.01 18.38 5.91
N PHE A 95 -4.28 17.09 6.06
CA PHE A 95 -5.36 16.57 6.91
C PHE A 95 -4.84 16.32 8.33
N TRP A 96 -4.49 17.40 9.03
CA TRP A 96 -3.76 17.34 10.29
C TRP A 96 -4.45 16.47 11.34
N GLN A 97 -5.75 16.65 11.55
CA GLN A 97 -6.50 15.84 12.52
C GLN A 97 -6.48 14.35 12.18
N LYS A 98 -6.71 14.01 10.92
CA LYS A 98 -6.66 12.58 10.48
C LYS A 98 -5.26 12.01 10.64
N SER A 99 -4.22 12.83 10.47
CA SER A 99 -2.84 12.42 10.71
C SER A 99 -2.59 12.10 12.18
N VAL A 100 -3.06 12.96 13.09
CA VAL A 100 -2.99 12.72 14.54
C VAL A 100 -3.71 11.43 14.91
N ASP A 101 -4.95 11.24 14.44
CA ASP A 101 -5.75 10.04 14.73
C ASP A 101 -5.05 8.76 14.23
N ALA A 102 -4.46 8.81 13.04
CA ALA A 102 -3.73 7.67 12.48
C ALA A 102 -2.45 7.37 13.29
N TYR A 103 -1.70 8.39 13.70
CA TYR A 103 -0.51 8.18 14.53
C TYR A 103 -0.84 7.67 15.93
N GLN A 104 -1.97 8.08 16.52
CA GLN A 104 -2.45 7.53 17.79
C GLN A 104 -2.78 6.05 17.65
N LYS A 105 -3.51 5.67 16.58
CA LYS A 105 -3.79 4.26 16.27
C LYS A 105 -2.51 3.44 16.09
N TYR A 106 -1.50 4.00 15.43
CA TYR A 106 -0.20 3.35 15.36
C TYR A 106 0.39 3.05 16.74
N LEU A 107 0.36 4.03 17.65
CA LEU A 107 0.87 3.86 19.02
C LEU A 107 0.08 2.83 19.82
N ASP A 108 -1.24 2.77 19.62
CA ASP A 108 -2.13 1.79 20.28
C ASP A 108 -1.81 0.34 19.85
N GLU A 109 -1.38 0.16 18.60
CA GLU A 109 -1.08 -1.15 18.01
C GLU A 109 0.39 -1.59 18.20
N LEU A 110 1.22 -0.76 18.83
CA LEU A 110 2.62 -1.13 19.07
C LEU A 110 2.75 -2.13 20.22
N PRO A 111 3.45 -3.25 20.04
CA PRO A 111 3.87 -4.08 21.16
C PRO A 111 4.88 -3.32 22.03
N SER A 112 4.56 -3.14 23.28
CA SER A 112 5.00 -2.14 24.25
C SER A 112 6.50 -1.98 24.59
N ALA A 113 7.45 -2.63 23.93
CA ALA A 113 8.85 -2.57 24.40
C ALA A 113 9.92 -2.34 23.32
N LYS A 114 9.71 -2.67 22.06
CA LYS A 114 10.77 -2.59 21.04
C LYS A 114 10.87 -1.26 20.31
N ASP A 115 9.85 -0.44 20.37
CA ASP A 115 9.69 0.69 19.48
C ASP A 115 9.74 2.08 20.17
N ALA A 116 10.39 2.14 21.34
CA ALA A 116 10.47 3.38 22.14
C ALA A 116 11.03 4.58 21.36
N ARG A 117 11.96 4.35 20.42
CA ARG A 117 12.50 5.43 19.58
C ARG A 117 11.47 5.92 18.57
N GLU A 118 10.85 4.98 17.86
CA GLU A 118 9.84 5.31 16.85
C GLU A 118 8.59 5.92 17.47
N ALA A 119 8.13 5.39 18.61
CA ALA A 119 7.06 5.99 19.39
C ALA A 119 7.37 7.44 19.80
N LYS A 120 8.62 7.72 20.23
CA LYS A 120 9.05 9.07 20.54
C LYS A 120 8.97 10.04 19.36
N ASP A 121 9.34 9.58 18.18
CA ASP A 121 9.26 10.40 16.96
C ASP A 121 7.82 10.65 16.53
N ILE A 122 6.95 9.65 16.69
CA ILE A 122 5.51 9.81 16.46
C ILE A 122 4.87 10.77 17.47
N HIS A 123 5.22 10.69 18.77
CA HIS A 123 4.73 11.67 19.76
C HIS A 123 5.14 13.10 19.40
N LYS A 124 6.36 13.31 18.91
CA LYS A 124 6.79 14.63 18.42
C LYS A 124 5.98 15.08 17.21
N ALA A 125 5.71 14.16 16.26
CA ALA A 125 4.89 14.47 15.11
C ALA A 125 3.47 14.88 15.52
N ILE A 126 2.84 14.15 16.45
CA ILE A 126 1.52 14.48 17.00
C ILE A 126 1.54 15.86 17.65
N ALA A 127 2.51 16.15 18.51
CA ALA A 127 2.61 17.44 19.18
C ALA A 127 2.73 18.61 18.18
N ARG A 128 3.56 18.44 17.13
CA ARG A 128 3.69 19.43 16.07
C ARG A 128 2.38 19.63 15.31
N LEU A 129 1.70 18.55 14.93
CA LEU A 129 0.43 18.62 14.19
C LEU A 129 -0.67 19.27 15.01
N GLN A 130 -0.70 19.04 16.33
CA GLN A 130 -1.64 19.71 17.22
C GLN A 130 -1.42 21.24 17.26
N GLN A 131 -0.17 21.71 17.16
CA GLN A 131 0.11 23.14 17.03
C GLN A 131 -0.40 23.70 15.69
N GLU A 132 -0.25 22.96 14.59
CA GLU A 132 -0.79 23.36 13.28
C GLU A 132 -2.32 23.45 13.31
N ILE A 133 -3.00 22.47 13.93
CA ILE A 133 -4.46 22.49 14.11
C ILE A 133 -4.92 23.73 14.91
N ILE A 134 -4.20 24.08 15.97
CA ILE A 134 -4.51 25.26 16.77
C ILE A 134 -4.27 26.54 15.97
N ALA A 135 -3.18 26.61 15.21
CA ALA A 135 -2.81 27.78 14.42
C ALA A 135 -3.78 28.03 13.25
N GLU A 136 -4.27 26.98 12.61
CA GLU A 136 -5.23 27.10 11.49
C GLU A 136 -6.67 27.32 11.94
N GLY A 137 -7.00 27.07 13.22
CA GLY A 137 -8.35 27.17 13.78
C GLY A 137 -9.27 26.01 13.34
N PRO A 138 -10.49 25.90 13.89
CA PRO A 138 -11.37 24.74 13.69
C PRO A 138 -11.94 24.57 12.26
N SER A 139 -11.55 25.40 11.30
CA SER A 139 -12.17 25.51 9.97
C SER A 139 -11.36 24.92 8.80
N SER A 140 -10.13 24.43 8.98
CA SER A 140 -9.34 23.93 7.83
C SER A 140 -9.39 22.43 7.69
N GLY A 141 -10.58 21.86 7.59
CA GLY A 141 -10.78 20.49 7.13
C GLY A 141 -10.48 20.38 5.65
N GLY A 142 -9.19 20.18 5.31
CA GLY A 142 -8.76 19.77 3.97
C GLY A 142 -8.96 20.81 2.87
N ARG A 143 -7.86 21.42 2.44
CA ARG A 143 -7.86 22.05 1.10
C ARG A 143 -8.12 20.97 0.06
N GLN A 144 -9.27 21.09 -0.62
CA GLN A 144 -9.67 20.26 -1.75
C GLN A 144 -8.73 20.46 -2.95
#